data_8a6c6e2eac3d174a6e35e31a37d7b7ad
#
_entry.id   8a6c6e2eac3d174a6e35e31a37d7b7ad
#
_cell.length_a   1.000
_cell.length_b   1.000
_cell.length_c   1.000
_cell.angle_alpha   90.00
_cell.angle_beta   90.00
_cell.angle_gamma   90.00
#
_symmetry.space_group_name_H-M   'P 1'
#
loop_
_entity.id
_entity.type
_entity.pdbx_description
1 polymer ?
#
loop_
_entity_poly.entity_id
_entity_poly.type
_entity_poly.pdbx_seq_one_letter_code
_entity_poly.pdbx_strand_id
1 'polypeptide(L)'
;QKEDDKFNRVDIKARNSKGEIIIVEIQNTSELYYLERVLYGVAKAITEHINLGNSYKEVKKVYSISILYFDLGKGSDYIYIGQNNFTGLHTKDQLVISAKEKNNIVRKSPSEIFPTYILVRVNEFNKVAKSPLEEWVNYLKNGVISPDTKAPGLQEAREKLKYYEMSDAERHAYDEHINAIMIQNDVLGNAKLEGLAEGRAEGRAEGRAEGRAEGRAEGRAEEKKAIARNLLSQNIPLEIISQATGLSIEDIRLCHPHS
;
A
#
# COMPACT_ATOMS: atom_id res chain seq x y z
N GLN A 1 -13.02 0.39 -31.37
CA GLN A 1 -13.29 0.48 -29.93
C GLN A 1 -14.73 0.93 -29.78
N LYS A 2 -15.54 0.22 -29.00
CA LYS A 2 -16.88 0.66 -28.68
C LYS A 2 -16.79 1.86 -27.76
N GLU A 3 -17.61 2.89 -27.96
CA GLU A 3 -17.62 4.14 -27.20
C GLU A 3 -17.84 3.97 -25.67
N ASP A 4 -18.32 2.80 -25.25
CA ASP A 4 -18.60 2.44 -23.83
C ASP A 4 -17.43 1.72 -23.11
N ASP A 5 -16.26 1.58 -23.75
CA ASP A 5 -15.14 0.86 -23.13
C ASP A 5 -14.35 1.81 -22.23
N LYS A 6 -14.34 1.53 -20.90
CA LYS A 6 -13.49 2.26 -19.96
C LYS A 6 -12.07 2.32 -20.50
N PHE A 7 -11.56 3.53 -20.72
CA PHE A 7 -10.20 3.75 -21.18
C PHE A 7 -9.22 3.20 -20.14
N ASN A 8 -8.69 2.02 -20.43
CA ASN A 8 -7.56 1.47 -19.70
C ASN A 8 -6.38 1.42 -20.67
N ARG A 9 -5.60 2.50 -20.70
CA ARG A 9 -4.33 2.54 -21.44
C ARG A 9 -3.26 2.02 -20.49
N VAL A 10 -2.63 0.91 -20.86
CA VAL A 10 -1.38 0.48 -20.24
C VAL A 10 -0.23 1.28 -20.86
N ASP A 11 0.75 1.68 -20.06
CA ASP A 11 1.85 2.50 -20.54
C ASP A 11 2.75 1.71 -21.51
N ILE A 12 3.04 0.46 -21.15
CA ILE A 12 3.84 -0.44 -22.00
C ILE A 12 3.17 -1.81 -22.06
N LYS A 13 3.00 -2.33 -23.27
CA LYS A 13 2.57 -3.70 -23.54
C LYS A 13 3.61 -4.40 -24.42
N ALA A 14 4.18 -5.47 -23.90
CA ALA A 14 5.23 -6.23 -24.57
C ALA A 14 4.94 -7.73 -24.57
N ARG A 15 5.73 -8.49 -25.31
CA ARG A 15 5.74 -9.95 -25.25
C ARG A 15 7.17 -10.45 -25.07
N ASN A 16 7.32 -11.47 -24.22
CA ASN A 16 8.60 -12.12 -24.09
C ASN A 16 8.80 -13.20 -25.18
N SER A 17 9.95 -13.85 -25.16
CA SER A 17 10.31 -14.91 -26.13
C SER A 17 9.38 -16.13 -26.09
N LYS A 18 8.63 -16.34 -25.01
CA LYS A 18 7.60 -17.38 -24.87
C LYS A 18 6.23 -16.94 -25.39
N GLY A 19 6.10 -15.69 -25.85
CA GLY A 19 4.83 -15.09 -26.27
C GLY A 19 3.91 -14.71 -25.12
N GLU A 20 4.40 -14.72 -23.89
CA GLU A 20 3.66 -14.27 -22.70
C GLU A 20 3.54 -12.74 -22.72
N ILE A 21 2.43 -12.24 -22.22
CA ILE A 21 2.09 -10.81 -22.25
C ILE A 21 2.70 -10.13 -21.03
N ILE A 22 3.38 -9.02 -21.24
CA ILE A 22 3.91 -8.17 -20.19
C ILE A 22 3.21 -6.81 -20.29
N ILE A 23 2.59 -6.39 -19.19
CA ILE A 23 1.99 -5.08 -19.03
C ILE A 23 2.82 -4.35 -17.98
N VAL A 24 3.26 -3.14 -18.32
CA VAL A 24 3.90 -2.25 -17.34
C VAL A 24 3.08 -0.98 -17.24
N GLU A 25 2.74 -0.61 -16.04
CA GLU A 25 2.05 0.64 -15.70
C GLU A 25 2.92 1.44 -14.72
N ILE A 26 3.07 2.73 -15.00
CA ILE A 26 3.77 3.68 -14.13
C ILE A 26 2.72 4.58 -13.51
N GLN A 27 2.60 4.56 -12.19
CA GLN A 27 1.56 5.28 -11.47
C GLN A 27 2.16 6.21 -10.42
N ASN A 28 1.92 7.51 -10.58
CA ASN A 28 2.48 8.55 -9.73
C ASN A 28 1.55 8.91 -8.57
N THR A 29 0.25 8.72 -8.73
CA THR A 29 -0.77 9.09 -7.74
C THR A 29 -1.56 7.90 -7.26
N SER A 30 -1.94 7.91 -5.98
CA SER A 30 -2.83 6.91 -5.41
C SER A 30 -4.24 7.06 -5.97
N GLU A 31 -4.82 5.94 -6.40
CA GLU A 31 -6.20 5.82 -6.82
C GLU A 31 -6.96 4.90 -5.87
N LEU A 32 -8.21 5.25 -5.56
CA LEU A 32 -9.01 4.52 -4.58
C LEU A 32 -9.23 3.04 -4.95
N TYR A 33 -9.33 2.73 -6.24
CA TYR A 33 -9.60 1.38 -6.76
C TYR A 33 -8.46 0.89 -7.66
N TYR A 34 -7.23 1.13 -7.24
CA TYR A 34 -6.05 0.84 -8.07
C TYR A 34 -5.90 -0.65 -8.40
N LEU A 35 -6.05 -1.52 -7.39
CA LEU A 35 -5.91 -2.97 -7.59
C LEU A 35 -7.02 -3.55 -8.48
N GLU A 36 -8.24 -3.04 -8.36
CA GLU A 36 -9.36 -3.40 -9.24
C GLU A 36 -9.09 -2.97 -10.69
N ARG A 37 -8.47 -1.80 -10.88
CA ARG A 37 -8.03 -1.34 -12.20
C ARG A 37 -6.96 -2.25 -12.79
N VAL A 38 -5.97 -2.63 -12.01
CA VAL A 38 -4.92 -3.59 -12.42
C VAL A 38 -5.54 -4.93 -12.81
N LEU A 39 -6.47 -5.45 -12.00
CA LEU A 39 -7.18 -6.69 -12.28
C LEU A 39 -7.98 -6.59 -13.60
N TYR A 40 -8.71 -5.49 -13.79
CA TYR A 40 -9.46 -5.23 -15.03
C TYR A 40 -8.53 -5.17 -16.26
N GLY A 41 -7.40 -4.48 -16.16
CA GLY A 41 -6.39 -4.38 -17.23
C GLY A 41 -5.84 -5.75 -17.65
N VAL A 42 -5.55 -6.60 -16.67
CA VAL A 42 -5.10 -7.98 -16.93
C VAL A 42 -6.19 -8.80 -17.62
N ALA A 43 -7.44 -8.73 -17.13
CA ALA A 43 -8.56 -9.44 -17.73
C ALA A 43 -8.78 -8.99 -19.20
N LYS A 44 -8.72 -7.69 -19.45
CA LYS A 44 -8.82 -7.12 -20.79
C LYS A 44 -7.69 -7.62 -21.70
N ALA A 45 -6.45 -7.62 -21.21
CA ALA A 45 -5.31 -8.12 -21.99
C ALA A 45 -5.44 -9.60 -22.35
N ILE A 46 -6.04 -10.43 -21.48
CA ILE A 46 -6.32 -11.83 -21.79
C ILE A 46 -7.38 -11.93 -22.88
N THR A 47 -8.49 -11.21 -22.76
CA THR A 47 -9.62 -11.28 -23.71
C THR A 47 -9.28 -10.70 -25.07
N GLU A 48 -8.43 -9.69 -25.15
CA GLU A 48 -7.96 -9.12 -26.41
C GLU A 48 -7.08 -10.08 -27.24
N HIS A 49 -6.51 -11.10 -26.61
CA HIS A 49 -5.58 -12.03 -27.25
C HIS A 49 -6.19 -13.40 -27.58
N ILE A 50 -7.47 -13.60 -27.26
CA ILE A 50 -8.20 -14.80 -27.57
C ILE A 50 -9.43 -14.43 -28.42
N ASN A 51 -9.55 -15.03 -29.61
CA ASN A 51 -10.71 -14.82 -30.45
C ASN A 51 -11.81 -15.84 -30.15
N LEU A 52 -13.03 -15.49 -30.46
CA LEU A 52 -14.18 -16.41 -30.36
C LEU A 52 -13.91 -17.66 -31.23
N GLY A 53 -14.05 -18.85 -30.64
CA GLY A 53 -13.76 -20.11 -31.31
C GLY A 53 -12.32 -20.63 -31.18
N ASN A 54 -11.40 -19.85 -30.62
CA ASN A 54 -10.04 -20.33 -30.35
C ASN A 54 -10.01 -21.33 -29.17
N SER A 55 -9.02 -22.19 -29.19
CA SER A 55 -8.77 -23.11 -28.08
C SER A 55 -8.27 -22.33 -26.84
N TYR A 56 -8.70 -22.73 -25.64
CA TYR A 56 -8.19 -22.15 -24.37
C TYR A 56 -6.66 -22.27 -24.20
N LYS A 57 -5.99 -23.16 -24.94
CA LYS A 57 -4.51 -23.21 -24.96
C LYS A 57 -3.86 -21.97 -25.55
N GLU A 58 -4.66 -21.14 -26.28
CA GLU A 58 -4.22 -19.86 -26.83
C GLU A 58 -4.12 -18.76 -25.74
N VAL A 59 -4.74 -18.96 -24.57
CA VAL A 59 -4.63 -18.05 -23.44
C VAL A 59 -3.16 -17.97 -23.03
N LYS A 60 -2.61 -16.77 -23.07
CA LYS A 60 -1.22 -16.50 -22.70
C LYS A 60 -1.14 -16.03 -21.27
N LYS A 61 -0.09 -16.44 -20.56
CA LYS A 61 0.22 -15.90 -19.26
C LYS A 61 0.45 -14.38 -19.37
N VAL A 62 -0.02 -13.65 -18.35
CA VAL A 62 0.16 -12.20 -18.24
C VAL A 62 1.02 -11.91 -17.02
N TYR A 63 2.01 -11.05 -17.20
CA TYR A 63 2.75 -10.39 -16.12
C TYR A 63 2.27 -8.94 -16.07
N SER A 64 1.73 -8.54 -14.95
CA SER A 64 1.34 -7.16 -14.68
C SER A 64 2.35 -6.55 -13.72
N ILE A 65 3.10 -5.56 -14.18
CA ILE A 65 4.13 -4.87 -13.43
C ILE A 65 3.64 -3.44 -13.18
N SER A 66 3.44 -3.12 -11.92
CA SER A 66 3.02 -1.78 -11.47
C SER A 66 4.20 -1.08 -10.82
N ILE A 67 4.65 0.01 -11.40
CA ILE A 67 5.72 0.87 -10.87
C ILE A 67 5.05 2.03 -10.15
N LEU A 68 5.14 2.04 -8.80
CA LEU A 68 4.35 2.89 -7.93
C LEU A 68 5.25 3.94 -7.26
N TYR A 69 4.93 5.22 -7.49
CA TYR A 69 5.56 6.37 -6.83
C TYR A 69 4.72 6.91 -5.66
N PHE A 70 3.73 6.16 -5.21
CA PHE A 70 2.89 6.47 -4.06
C PHE A 70 2.87 5.31 -3.07
N ASP A 71 2.42 5.56 -1.85
CA ASP A 71 2.22 4.52 -0.84
C ASP A 71 0.88 3.79 -1.09
N LEU A 72 0.97 2.55 -1.55
CA LEU A 72 -0.20 1.68 -1.79
C LEU A 72 -0.77 1.08 -0.49
N GLY A 73 -0.04 1.15 0.60
CA GLY A 73 -0.43 0.59 1.89
C GLY A 73 0.76 0.13 2.72
N LYS A 74 0.49 -0.57 3.82
CA LYS A 74 1.51 -1.00 4.78
C LYS A 74 2.27 -2.24 4.29
N GLY A 75 3.58 -2.22 4.47
CA GLY A 75 4.47 -3.34 4.16
C GLY A 75 5.93 -2.87 4.21
N SER A 76 6.86 -3.77 4.48
CA SER A 76 8.29 -3.45 4.69
C SER A 76 9.16 -3.64 3.46
N ASP A 77 8.63 -4.24 2.38
CA ASP A 77 9.39 -4.48 1.16
C ASP A 77 9.04 -3.47 0.06
N TYR A 78 9.96 -3.27 -0.86
CA TYR A 78 9.77 -2.42 -2.05
C TYR A 78 9.22 -3.20 -3.25
N ILE A 79 9.19 -4.55 -3.20
CA ILE A 79 8.60 -5.42 -4.24
C ILE A 79 7.66 -6.43 -3.60
N TYR A 80 6.46 -6.52 -4.17
CA TYR A 80 5.48 -7.54 -3.82
C TYR A 80 5.09 -8.33 -5.06
N ILE A 81 5.03 -9.66 -4.92
CA ILE A 81 4.68 -10.58 -6.01
C ILE A 81 3.42 -11.34 -5.62
N GLY A 82 2.36 -11.16 -6.41
CA GLY A 82 1.11 -11.89 -6.30
C GLY A 82 1.04 -13.00 -7.37
N GLN A 83 0.82 -14.23 -6.92
CA GLN A 83 0.68 -15.40 -7.78
C GLN A 83 -0.45 -16.31 -7.28
N ASN A 84 -1.11 -16.99 -8.20
CA ASN A 84 -2.15 -17.94 -7.85
C ASN A 84 -1.53 -19.34 -7.69
N ASN A 85 -1.58 -19.84 -6.47
CA ASN A 85 -1.26 -21.23 -6.13
C ASN A 85 -2.47 -21.86 -5.43
N PHE A 86 -2.72 -23.12 -5.65
CA PHE A 86 -3.77 -23.86 -4.97
C PHE A 86 -3.14 -24.77 -3.91
N THR A 87 -3.50 -24.52 -2.66
CA THR A 87 -3.00 -25.29 -1.51
C THR A 87 -4.09 -26.22 -1.02
N GLY A 88 -3.75 -27.48 -0.82
CA GLY A 88 -4.67 -28.48 -0.26
C GLY A 88 -5.20 -28.03 1.11
N LEU A 89 -6.54 -28.02 1.27
CA LEU A 89 -7.16 -27.56 2.52
C LEU A 89 -6.71 -28.37 3.73
N HIS A 90 -6.56 -29.66 3.56
CA HIS A 90 -6.24 -30.59 4.65
C HIS A 90 -4.75 -30.95 4.69
N THR A 91 -4.15 -31.26 3.53
CA THR A 91 -2.78 -31.76 3.42
C THR A 91 -1.73 -30.65 3.33
N LYS A 92 -2.16 -29.40 3.00
CA LYS A 92 -1.28 -28.24 2.83
C LYS A 92 -0.24 -28.37 1.70
N ASP A 93 -0.35 -29.39 0.87
CA ASP A 93 0.47 -29.56 -0.34
C ASP A 93 0.06 -28.55 -1.44
N GLN A 94 0.92 -28.40 -2.43
CA GLN A 94 0.66 -27.54 -3.59
C GLN A 94 0.13 -28.37 -4.75
N LEU A 95 -0.99 -27.94 -5.34
CA LEU A 95 -1.55 -28.58 -6.52
C LEU A 95 -0.61 -28.39 -7.72
N VAL A 96 -0.24 -29.49 -8.33
CA VAL A 96 0.49 -29.53 -9.61
C VAL A 96 -0.41 -30.17 -10.66
N ILE A 97 -0.59 -29.49 -11.78
CA ILE A 97 -1.43 -29.98 -12.88
C ILE A 97 -0.61 -30.65 -13.97
N SER A 98 -1.24 -31.57 -14.69
CA SER A 98 -0.68 -32.16 -15.90
C SER A 98 -1.18 -31.37 -17.12
N ALA A 99 -0.26 -30.82 -17.88
CA ALA A 99 -0.55 -30.06 -19.09
C ALA A 99 0.05 -30.76 -20.33
N LYS A 100 -0.66 -30.74 -21.44
CA LYS A 100 -0.13 -31.28 -22.71
C LYS A 100 0.61 -30.19 -23.47
N GLU A 101 1.92 -30.34 -23.64
CA GLU A 101 2.74 -29.48 -24.49
C GLU A 101 3.30 -30.30 -25.67
N LYS A 102 2.95 -29.84 -26.89
CA LYS A 102 3.26 -30.60 -28.12
C LYS A 102 2.79 -32.05 -28.00
N ASN A 103 3.70 -33.01 -27.94
CA ASN A 103 3.41 -34.44 -27.80
C ASN A 103 3.70 -35.01 -26.39
N ASN A 104 4.08 -34.15 -25.44
CA ASN A 104 4.46 -34.54 -24.10
C ASN A 104 3.46 -34.06 -23.05
N ILE A 105 3.31 -34.85 -21.97
CA ILE A 105 2.61 -34.39 -20.76
C ILE A 105 3.68 -33.83 -19.83
N VAL A 106 3.53 -32.54 -19.48
CA VAL A 106 4.39 -31.83 -18.55
C VAL A 106 3.63 -31.47 -17.29
N ARG A 107 4.34 -31.40 -16.18
CA ARG A 107 3.76 -30.91 -14.93
C ARG A 107 3.94 -29.40 -14.84
N LYS A 108 2.90 -28.68 -14.43
CA LYS A 108 2.90 -27.23 -14.24
C LYS A 108 2.26 -26.86 -12.93
N SER A 109 2.78 -25.82 -12.30
CA SER A 109 2.07 -25.15 -11.22
C SER A 109 0.99 -24.21 -11.78
N PRO A 110 -0.10 -23.95 -11.06
CA PRO A 110 -1.10 -22.97 -11.47
C PRO A 110 -0.50 -21.60 -11.72
N SER A 111 0.50 -21.20 -10.96
CA SER A 111 1.22 -19.91 -11.12
C SER A 111 1.91 -19.74 -12.48
N GLU A 112 2.15 -20.82 -13.24
CA GLU A 112 2.69 -20.75 -14.60
C GLU A 112 1.61 -20.39 -15.65
N ILE A 113 0.34 -20.53 -15.30
CA ILE A 113 -0.80 -20.25 -16.19
C ILE A 113 -1.50 -18.95 -15.81
N PHE A 114 -1.78 -18.79 -14.52
CA PHE A 114 -2.45 -17.60 -13.99
C PHE A 114 -1.56 -16.36 -14.08
N PRO A 115 -2.15 -15.16 -14.12
CA PRO A 115 -1.40 -13.92 -14.10
C PRO A 115 -0.46 -13.82 -12.90
N THR A 116 0.66 -13.15 -13.11
CA THR A 116 1.57 -12.75 -12.04
C THR A 116 1.51 -11.22 -11.92
N TYR A 117 1.25 -10.73 -10.71
CA TYR A 117 1.23 -9.32 -10.37
C TYR A 117 2.52 -8.96 -9.65
N ILE A 118 3.19 -7.90 -10.09
CA ILE A 118 4.42 -7.40 -9.50
C ILE A 118 4.22 -5.92 -9.18
N LEU A 119 4.23 -5.59 -7.90
CA LEU A 119 4.10 -4.22 -7.42
C LEU A 119 5.48 -3.74 -6.98
N VAL A 120 5.99 -2.70 -7.62
CA VAL A 120 7.28 -2.08 -7.32
C VAL A 120 7.03 -0.73 -6.67
N ARG A 121 7.24 -0.62 -5.36
CA ARG A 121 7.09 0.59 -4.56
C ARG A 121 8.41 1.35 -4.60
N VAL A 122 8.58 2.20 -5.61
CA VAL A 122 9.86 2.85 -5.92
C VAL A 122 10.39 3.66 -4.73
N ASN A 123 9.52 4.39 -4.04
CA ASN A 123 9.90 5.25 -2.91
C ASN A 123 10.39 4.46 -1.69
N GLU A 124 10.00 3.19 -1.55
CA GLU A 124 10.43 2.33 -0.45
C GLU A 124 11.80 1.69 -0.68
N PHE A 125 12.37 1.81 -1.88
CA PHE A 125 13.73 1.34 -2.13
C PHE A 125 14.75 2.24 -1.43
N ASN A 126 15.42 1.72 -0.40
CA ASN A 126 16.38 2.45 0.44
C ASN A 126 17.71 1.71 0.61
N LYS A 127 18.06 0.85 -0.35
CA LYS A 127 19.26 0.01 -0.32
C LYS A 127 20.26 0.46 -1.39
N VAL A 128 21.50 0.01 -1.24
CA VAL A 128 22.45 0.02 -2.33
C VAL A 128 22.08 -1.08 -3.30
N ALA A 129 21.92 -0.76 -4.57
CA ALA A 129 21.58 -1.72 -5.61
C ALA A 129 22.71 -2.76 -5.77
N LYS A 130 22.34 -4.05 -5.69
CA LYS A 130 23.27 -5.20 -5.78
C LYS A 130 22.90 -6.15 -6.90
N SER A 131 21.72 -6.01 -7.47
CA SER A 131 21.20 -6.83 -8.57
C SER A 131 20.73 -5.96 -9.73
N PRO A 132 20.63 -6.51 -10.95
CA PRO A 132 20.11 -5.78 -12.10
C PRO A 132 18.73 -5.16 -11.87
N LEU A 133 17.85 -5.85 -11.15
CA LEU A 133 16.53 -5.35 -10.79
C LEU A 133 16.63 -4.14 -9.85
N GLU A 134 17.50 -4.22 -8.85
CA GLU A 134 17.71 -3.12 -7.91
C GLU A 134 18.34 -1.90 -8.58
N GLU A 135 19.21 -2.10 -9.58
CA GLU A 135 19.74 -1.01 -10.39
C GLU A 135 18.62 -0.30 -11.17
N TRP A 136 17.67 -1.05 -11.75
CA TRP A 136 16.48 -0.49 -12.39
C TRP A 136 15.61 0.30 -11.39
N VAL A 137 15.34 -0.25 -10.21
CA VAL A 137 14.53 0.44 -9.19
C VAL A 137 15.25 1.70 -8.68
N ASN A 138 16.57 1.63 -8.51
CA ASN A 138 17.38 2.79 -8.16
C ASN A 138 17.32 3.88 -9.24
N TYR A 139 17.41 3.49 -10.51
CA TYR A 139 17.26 4.42 -11.63
C TYR A 139 15.87 5.06 -11.64
N LEU A 140 14.82 4.26 -11.50
CA LEU A 140 13.44 4.76 -11.44
C LEU A 140 13.23 5.74 -10.28
N LYS A 141 13.90 5.53 -9.15
CA LYS A 141 13.80 6.40 -7.98
C LYS A 141 14.60 7.68 -8.11
N ASN A 142 15.83 7.60 -8.56
CA ASN A 142 16.82 8.67 -8.45
C ASN A 142 17.17 9.31 -9.80
N GLY A 143 16.72 8.73 -10.93
CA GLY A 143 17.05 9.21 -12.28
C GLY A 143 18.52 9.01 -12.69
N VAL A 144 19.29 8.27 -11.89
CA VAL A 144 20.75 8.12 -12.12
C VAL A 144 21.08 6.69 -12.51
N ILE A 145 21.77 6.52 -13.64
CA ILE A 145 22.29 5.23 -14.11
C ILE A 145 23.82 5.20 -13.84
N SER A 146 24.25 4.19 -13.08
CA SER A 146 25.68 3.99 -12.82
C SER A 146 26.47 3.80 -14.11
N PRO A 147 27.67 4.41 -14.27
CA PRO A 147 28.55 4.13 -15.40
C PRO A 147 28.90 2.64 -15.54
N ASP A 148 29.01 1.94 -14.43
CA ASP A 148 29.42 0.53 -14.35
C ASP A 148 28.22 -0.43 -14.30
N THR A 149 27.01 0.03 -14.70
CA THR A 149 25.80 -0.80 -14.69
C THR A 149 25.98 -2.08 -15.49
N LYS A 150 25.54 -3.19 -14.89
CA LYS A 150 25.45 -4.51 -15.55
C LYS A 150 23.99 -4.92 -15.80
N ALA A 151 23.05 -4.06 -15.45
CA ALA A 151 21.65 -4.34 -15.66
C ALA A 151 21.30 -4.25 -17.15
N PRO A 152 20.76 -5.33 -17.75
CA PRO A 152 20.37 -5.31 -19.15
C PRO A 152 19.39 -4.17 -19.42
N GLY A 153 19.62 -3.42 -20.50
CA GLY A 153 18.78 -2.30 -20.92
C GLY A 153 19.10 -0.96 -20.26
N LEU A 154 19.78 -0.92 -19.07
CA LEU A 154 20.13 0.35 -18.44
C LEU A 154 21.28 1.08 -19.18
N GLN A 155 22.19 0.36 -19.78
CA GLN A 155 23.24 0.96 -20.60
C GLN A 155 22.66 1.64 -21.84
N GLU A 156 21.75 0.95 -22.53
CA GLU A 156 21.04 1.49 -23.69
C GLU A 156 20.13 2.67 -23.29
N ALA A 157 19.48 2.58 -22.12
CA ALA A 157 18.69 3.68 -21.58
C ALA A 157 19.57 4.91 -21.31
N ARG A 158 20.78 4.73 -20.76
CA ARG A 158 21.74 5.82 -20.53
C ARG A 158 22.17 6.49 -21.82
N GLU A 159 22.42 5.71 -22.88
CA GLU A 159 22.80 6.25 -24.18
C GLU A 159 21.67 7.07 -24.80
N LYS A 160 20.42 6.61 -24.67
CA LYS A 160 19.24 7.37 -25.11
C LYS A 160 18.98 8.63 -24.30
N LEU A 161 19.37 8.61 -23.02
CA LEU A 161 19.23 9.75 -22.11
C LEU A 161 20.33 10.81 -22.28
N LYS A 162 21.31 10.58 -23.15
CA LYS A 162 22.28 11.63 -23.46
C LYS A 162 21.56 12.83 -24.04
N TYR A 163 21.31 13.79 -23.17
CA TYR A 163 20.58 15.04 -23.42
C TYR A 163 21.08 15.77 -24.68
N TYR A 164 22.36 15.59 -25.04
CA TYR A 164 23.01 16.23 -26.18
C TYR A 164 22.60 15.64 -27.53
N GLU A 165 22.06 14.43 -27.57
CA GLU A 165 21.67 13.75 -28.81
C GLU A 165 20.17 13.84 -29.08
N MET A 166 19.38 14.40 -28.13
CA MET A 166 17.96 14.62 -28.29
C MET A 166 17.70 15.76 -29.27
N SER A 167 16.72 15.60 -30.14
CA SER A 167 16.15 16.71 -30.91
C SER A 167 15.51 17.73 -29.95
N ASP A 168 15.35 18.98 -30.38
CA ASP A 168 14.75 20.03 -29.55
C ASP A 168 13.33 19.68 -29.09
N ALA A 169 12.57 18.96 -29.94
CA ALA A 169 11.24 18.49 -29.60
C ALA A 169 11.26 17.37 -28.51
N GLU A 170 12.21 16.44 -28.59
CA GLU A 170 12.37 15.39 -27.59
C GLU A 170 12.87 15.93 -26.26
N ARG A 171 13.81 16.90 -26.29
CA ARG A 171 14.26 17.61 -25.09
C ARG A 171 13.13 18.35 -24.40
N HIS A 172 12.34 19.07 -25.18
CA HIS A 172 11.20 19.82 -24.64
C HIS A 172 10.16 18.89 -23.98
N ALA A 173 9.81 17.79 -24.65
CA ALA A 173 8.90 16.79 -24.08
C ALA A 173 9.47 16.12 -22.82
N TYR A 174 10.77 15.86 -22.78
CA TYR A 174 11.45 15.31 -21.60
C TYR A 174 11.43 16.32 -20.43
N ASP A 175 11.77 17.57 -20.69
CA ASP A 175 11.78 18.63 -19.66
C ASP A 175 10.38 18.92 -19.12
N GLU A 176 9.36 18.93 -19.98
CA GLU A 176 7.95 19.06 -19.54
C GLU A 176 7.53 17.89 -18.66
N HIS A 177 7.91 16.67 -19.03
CA HIS A 177 7.59 15.48 -18.24
C HIS A 177 8.27 15.51 -16.87
N ILE A 178 9.56 15.84 -16.80
CA ILE A 178 10.30 15.96 -15.53
C ILE A 178 9.73 17.09 -14.66
N ASN A 179 9.43 18.23 -15.25
CA ASN A 179 8.80 19.35 -14.53
C ASN A 179 7.43 18.97 -13.95
N ALA A 180 6.61 18.24 -14.72
CA ALA A 180 5.32 17.76 -14.23
C ALA A 180 5.47 16.80 -13.02
N ILE A 181 6.46 15.91 -13.07
CA ILE A 181 6.77 15.01 -11.95
C ILE A 181 7.24 15.80 -10.71
N MET A 182 8.13 16.80 -10.89
CA MET A 182 8.61 17.62 -9.79
C MET A 182 7.47 18.40 -9.11
N ILE A 183 6.63 19.06 -9.90
CA ILE A 183 5.46 19.81 -9.39
C ILE A 183 4.52 18.86 -8.64
N GLN A 184 4.26 17.68 -9.18
CA GLN A 184 3.38 16.71 -8.55
C GLN A 184 3.95 16.20 -7.21
N ASN A 185 5.25 15.95 -7.14
CA ASN A 185 5.92 15.54 -5.90
C ASN A 185 5.88 16.64 -4.84
N ASP A 186 6.06 17.91 -5.24
CA ASP A 186 5.97 19.05 -4.34
C ASP A 186 4.55 19.23 -3.80
N VAL A 187 3.53 19.09 -4.64
CA VAL A 187 2.11 19.17 -4.23
C VAL A 187 1.77 18.04 -3.24
N LEU A 188 2.20 16.81 -3.52
CA LEU A 188 1.99 15.68 -2.63
C LEU A 188 2.75 15.85 -1.30
N GLY A 189 3.98 16.37 -1.37
CA GLY A 189 4.78 16.68 -0.18
C GLY A 189 4.08 17.69 0.73
N ASN A 190 3.56 18.76 0.16
CA ASN A 190 2.83 19.79 0.90
C ASN A 190 1.52 19.26 1.50
N ALA A 191 0.71 18.53 0.73
CA ALA A 191 -0.54 17.94 1.22
C ALA A 191 -0.30 16.95 2.38
N LYS A 192 0.80 16.17 2.31
CA LYS A 192 1.18 15.26 3.39
C LYS A 192 1.61 16.00 4.65
N LEU A 193 2.34 17.12 4.51
CA LEU A 193 2.75 17.94 5.66
C LEU A 193 1.55 18.63 6.31
N GLU A 194 0.63 19.16 5.52
CA GLU A 194 -0.61 19.78 5.99
C GLU A 194 -1.48 18.74 6.74
N GLY A 195 -1.76 17.61 6.14
CA GLY A 195 -2.54 16.54 6.78
C GLY A 195 -1.89 16.00 8.07
N LEU A 196 -0.55 15.95 8.13
CA LEU A 196 0.16 15.58 9.35
C LEU A 196 0.04 16.65 10.45
N ALA A 197 0.06 17.93 10.06
CA ALA A 197 -0.10 19.05 10.99
C ALA A 197 -1.53 19.11 11.54
N GLU A 198 -2.53 18.95 10.69
CA GLU A 198 -3.95 18.88 11.07
C GLU A 198 -4.22 17.68 11.99
N GLY A 199 -3.84 16.47 11.62
CA GLY A 199 -4.04 15.30 12.46
C GLY A 199 -3.33 15.38 13.83
N ARG A 200 -2.15 16.03 13.89
CA ARG A 200 -1.50 16.31 15.18
C ARG A 200 -2.24 17.35 16.01
N ALA A 201 -2.83 18.35 15.38
CA ALA A 201 -3.60 19.37 16.07
C ALA A 201 -4.91 18.80 16.64
N GLU A 202 -5.62 18.01 15.84
CA GLU A 202 -6.84 17.30 16.23
C GLU A 202 -6.58 16.32 17.38
N GLY A 203 -5.60 15.42 17.23
CA GLY A 203 -5.25 14.46 18.28
C GLY A 203 -4.80 15.10 19.59
N ARG A 204 -4.13 16.28 19.52
CA ARG A 204 -3.82 17.06 20.74
C ARG A 204 -5.05 17.70 21.37
N ALA A 205 -6.01 18.16 20.55
CA ALA A 205 -7.24 18.73 21.05
C ALA A 205 -8.13 17.67 21.72
N GLU A 206 -8.30 16.56 21.07
CA GLU A 206 -9.04 15.40 21.61
C GLU A 206 -8.42 14.86 22.92
N GLY A 207 -7.13 14.56 22.92
CA GLY A 207 -6.45 14.08 24.13
C GLY A 207 -6.49 15.07 25.29
N ARG A 208 -6.47 16.40 25.02
CA ARG A 208 -6.67 17.42 26.07
C ARG A 208 -8.11 17.45 26.58
N ALA A 209 -9.09 17.24 25.71
CA ALA A 209 -10.50 17.22 26.09
C ALA A 209 -10.81 15.99 26.94
N GLU A 210 -10.35 14.81 26.53
CA GLU A 210 -10.48 13.56 27.26
C GLU A 210 -9.79 13.63 28.64
N GLY A 211 -8.51 14.00 28.66
CA GLY A 211 -7.77 14.10 29.93
C GLY A 211 -8.36 15.12 30.89
N ARG A 212 -8.98 16.22 30.40
CA ARG A 212 -9.71 17.15 31.27
C ARG A 212 -11.02 16.56 31.78
N ALA A 213 -11.72 15.77 30.97
CA ALA A 213 -12.95 15.10 31.38
C ALA A 213 -12.68 14.02 32.43
N GLU A 214 -11.69 13.20 32.19
CA GLU A 214 -11.24 12.16 33.16
C GLU A 214 -10.75 12.79 34.47
N GLY A 215 -9.84 13.76 34.41
CA GLY A 215 -9.34 14.43 35.60
C GLY A 215 -10.42 15.13 36.43
N ARG A 216 -11.45 15.68 35.79
CA ARG A 216 -12.62 16.25 36.50
C ARG A 216 -13.48 15.16 37.14
N ALA A 217 -13.65 14.02 36.46
CA ALA A 217 -14.42 12.90 37.01
C ALA A 217 -13.70 12.27 38.23
N GLU A 218 -12.39 12.04 38.12
CA GLU A 218 -11.56 11.54 39.21
C GLU A 218 -11.51 12.51 40.37
N GLY A 219 -11.29 13.81 40.11
CA GLY A 219 -11.27 14.85 41.14
C GLY A 219 -12.59 14.91 41.93
N ARG A 220 -13.74 14.85 41.22
CA ARG A 220 -15.05 14.80 41.89
C ARG A 220 -15.25 13.53 42.71
N ALA A 221 -14.75 12.38 42.24
CA ALA A 221 -14.83 11.12 42.95
C ALA A 221 -14.00 11.16 44.26
N GLU A 222 -12.78 11.68 44.17
CA GLU A 222 -11.91 11.84 45.35
C GLU A 222 -12.43 12.88 46.34
N GLU A 223 -13.00 13.97 45.88
CA GLU A 223 -13.67 14.98 46.73
C GLU A 223 -14.83 14.36 47.50
N LYS A 224 -15.68 13.59 46.87
CA LYS A 224 -16.79 12.87 47.50
C LYS A 224 -16.28 11.90 48.57
N LYS A 225 -15.22 11.15 48.30
CA LYS A 225 -14.60 10.24 49.27
C LYS A 225 -13.97 11.01 50.45
N ALA A 226 -13.35 12.16 50.20
CA ALA A 226 -12.78 13.02 51.23
C ALA A 226 -13.88 13.56 52.15
N ILE A 227 -14.99 14.03 51.56
CA ILE A 227 -16.16 14.46 52.37
C ILE A 227 -16.73 13.29 53.19
N ALA A 228 -16.86 12.11 52.59
CA ALA A 228 -17.34 10.92 53.30
C ALA A 228 -16.43 10.54 54.46
N ARG A 229 -15.12 10.57 54.32
CA ARG A 229 -14.15 10.32 55.41
C ARG A 229 -14.28 11.32 56.55
N ASN A 230 -14.46 12.59 56.22
CA ASN A 230 -14.63 13.64 57.20
C ASN A 230 -15.94 13.44 58.03
N LEU A 231 -17.05 13.16 57.33
CA LEU A 231 -18.34 12.92 58.00
C LEU A 231 -18.33 11.62 58.83
N LEU A 232 -17.63 10.56 58.39
CA LEU A 232 -17.39 9.35 59.18
C LEU A 232 -16.65 9.64 60.46
N SER A 233 -15.62 10.49 60.45
CA SER A 233 -14.85 10.85 61.64
C SER A 233 -15.68 11.64 62.69
N GLN A 234 -16.79 12.25 62.24
CA GLN A 234 -17.75 12.97 63.10
C GLN A 234 -18.91 12.08 63.58
N ASN A 235 -18.82 10.75 63.37
CA ASN A 235 -19.86 9.75 63.68
C ASN A 235 -21.24 10.03 63.09
N ILE A 236 -21.30 10.61 61.89
CA ILE A 236 -22.54 10.83 61.14
C ILE A 236 -23.05 9.48 60.60
N PRO A 237 -24.37 9.18 60.67
CA PRO A 237 -24.94 7.96 60.16
C PRO A 237 -24.67 7.77 58.64
N LEU A 238 -24.39 6.49 58.24
CA LEU A 238 -24.01 6.15 56.86
C LEU A 238 -25.05 6.58 55.81
N GLU A 239 -26.32 6.51 56.19
CA GLU A 239 -27.44 6.91 55.29
C GLU A 239 -27.39 8.41 54.99
N ILE A 240 -27.02 9.25 55.97
CA ILE A 240 -26.90 10.70 55.79
C ILE A 240 -25.67 11.02 54.94
N ILE A 241 -24.55 10.31 55.14
CA ILE A 241 -23.34 10.46 54.35
C ILE A 241 -23.59 10.06 52.88
N SER A 242 -24.32 8.96 52.67
CA SER A 242 -24.71 8.52 51.34
C SER A 242 -25.59 9.57 50.64
N GLN A 243 -26.52 10.15 51.33
CA GLN A 243 -27.40 11.21 50.82
C GLN A 243 -26.63 12.50 50.47
N ALA A 244 -25.64 12.85 51.27
CA ALA A 244 -24.84 14.07 51.10
C ALA A 244 -23.79 13.94 49.97
N THR A 245 -23.18 12.77 49.81
CA THR A 245 -22.06 12.55 48.86
C THR A 245 -22.50 11.86 47.58
N GLY A 246 -23.66 11.14 47.60
CA GLY A 246 -24.11 10.28 46.53
C GLY A 246 -23.24 9.03 46.32
N LEU A 247 -22.45 8.63 47.32
CA LEU A 247 -21.71 7.38 47.37
C LEU A 247 -22.59 6.26 47.92
N SER A 248 -22.36 5.02 47.50
CA SER A 248 -23.01 3.88 48.06
C SER A 248 -22.54 3.64 49.50
N ILE A 249 -23.38 3.03 50.37
CA ILE A 249 -23.00 2.69 51.75
C ILE A 249 -21.77 1.78 51.77
N GLU A 250 -21.60 0.95 50.74
CA GLU A 250 -20.47 0.05 50.56
C GLU A 250 -19.16 0.83 50.28
N ASP A 251 -19.22 1.80 49.34
CA ASP A 251 -18.09 2.69 49.06
C ASP A 251 -17.70 3.55 50.28
N ILE A 252 -18.68 4.02 51.07
CA ILE A 252 -18.43 4.79 52.28
C ILE A 252 -17.70 3.95 53.33
N ARG A 253 -18.07 2.69 53.50
CA ARG A 253 -17.38 1.75 54.41
C ARG A 253 -15.91 1.53 54.01
N LEU A 254 -15.64 1.46 52.70
CA LEU A 254 -14.27 1.34 52.18
C LEU A 254 -13.45 2.62 52.35
N CYS A 255 -14.09 3.76 52.64
CA CYS A 255 -13.39 5.01 52.96
C CYS A 255 -12.88 5.10 54.37
N HIS A 256 -13.23 4.14 55.27
CA HIS A 256 -12.76 4.11 56.65
C HIS A 256 -11.25 3.77 56.65
N PRO A 257 -10.36 4.57 57.29
CA PRO A 257 -9.00 4.16 57.51
C PRO A 257 -8.99 2.88 58.34
N HIS A 258 -8.36 1.84 57.87
CA HIS A 258 -8.12 0.63 58.66
C HIS A 258 -7.36 1.02 59.91
N SER A 259 -7.95 0.72 61.07
CA SER A 259 -7.32 0.77 62.41
C SER A 259 -6.16 -0.19 62.47
#